data_695a8d5de0c594fbd316e7001fb8ae4c
#
_entry.id   695a8d5de0c594fbd316e7001fb8ae4c
#
_cell.length_a   1.000
_cell.length_b   1.000
_cell.length_c   1.000
_cell.angle_alpha   90.00
_cell.angle_beta   90.00
_cell.angle_gamma   90.00
#
_symmetry.space_group_name_H-M   'P 1'
#
loop_
_entity.id
_entity.type
_entity.pdbx_description
1 polymer ?
#
loop_
_entity_poly.entity_id
_entity_poly.type
_entity_poly.pdbx_seq_one_letter_code
_entity_poly.pdbx_strand_id
1 'polypeptide(L)'
;MKKSFKLLSLSLVLVFIMAALAGCGMKSPEQSSENGENDQENSSGTEAEVTLVYAEVNPLDTIAGQTATTFKEKVEELSDGKIEIDVQASGVLGSENDVLDTMLGGGDTIDMSRISAFALTSYGGEKSKLLSIPFTFESREHFWNFATSDLAPEFLLEPHENDAGIRGLFYGEEGFRHFFTVDEIEGMEDLEGMKLRVSNDPVMNGMVEGLGASPTVVSFGELYSALQTGVVNGAEQPIANYKSNAFQEVAPNLILDGHTLGAIQVVITDEAWDGLTEEQQNILTEAGEYASEFNRQISEESENKVLDELKEEGINVIEVEDKTPWKEAVKDVIESSVGDDTELYEKILNMK
;
A
#
# COMPACT_ATOMS: atom_id res chain seq x y z
N MET A 1 47.61 28.74 -35.37
CA MET A 1 48.81 28.18 -34.68
C MET A 1 48.24 27.11 -33.73
N LYS A 2 48.16 25.85 -34.15
CA LYS A 2 49.08 24.73 -34.00
C LYS A 2 49.65 24.58 -32.58
N LYS A 3 49.18 23.53 -31.86
CA LYS A 3 49.84 22.28 -31.40
C LYS A 3 48.99 21.69 -30.28
N SER A 4 48.30 20.56 -30.43
CA SER A 4 48.82 19.19 -30.31
C SER A 4 49.50 18.89 -28.99
N PHE A 5 48.84 18.16 -28.08
CA PHE A 5 49.50 17.15 -27.25
C PHE A 5 48.63 15.88 -27.18
N LYS A 6 49.25 14.85 -27.70
CA LYS A 6 48.74 13.48 -27.75
C LYS A 6 49.27 12.69 -26.55
N LEU A 7 48.46 11.70 -26.11
CA LEU A 7 48.89 10.40 -25.62
C LEU A 7 49.90 10.27 -24.49
N LEU A 8 49.46 9.71 -23.40
CA LEU A 8 50.09 8.69 -22.54
C LEU A 8 49.09 8.46 -21.40
N SER A 9 48.60 7.31 -21.04
CA SER A 9 49.16 5.96 -21.10
C SER A 9 48.04 4.94 -20.86
N LEU A 10 48.00 4.07 -21.80
CA LEU A 10 47.50 2.74 -21.66
C LEU A 10 48.61 1.90 -21.02
N SER A 11 48.37 1.22 -19.92
CA SER A 11 49.15 0.07 -19.41
C SER A 11 49.12 0.04 -17.87
N LEU A 12 48.16 -0.70 -17.28
CA LEU A 12 48.36 -1.56 -16.10
C LEU A 12 47.15 -2.46 -15.89
N VAL A 13 46.99 -3.41 -16.83
CA VAL A 13 46.19 -4.61 -16.65
C VAL A 13 47.08 -5.77 -16.99
N LEU A 14 47.09 -6.78 -16.22
CA LEU A 14 47.78 -8.06 -16.28
C LEU A 14 48.99 -8.13 -15.31
N VAL A 15 48.73 -8.72 -14.17
CA VAL A 15 49.50 -9.77 -13.50
C VAL A 15 48.77 -10.11 -12.20
N PHE A 16 48.02 -11.20 -12.21
CA PHE A 16 47.88 -12.15 -11.09
C PHE A 16 46.94 -13.30 -11.52
N ILE A 17 47.50 -14.16 -12.38
CA ILE A 17 47.02 -15.52 -12.55
C ILE A 17 48.26 -16.41 -12.37
N MET A 18 48.07 -17.50 -11.64
CA MET A 18 48.95 -18.64 -11.42
C MET A 18 49.74 -18.65 -10.11
N ALA A 19 49.17 -19.38 -9.16
CA ALA A 19 49.87 -20.38 -8.40
C ALA A 19 48.88 -21.46 -8.00
N ALA A 20 48.83 -22.48 -8.87
CA ALA A 20 48.17 -23.76 -8.62
C ALA A 20 49.19 -24.79 -8.10
N LEU A 21 48.67 -25.70 -7.28
CA LEU A 21 49.14 -27.08 -7.15
C LEU A 21 50.54 -27.34 -6.58
N ALA A 22 50.61 -27.87 -5.39
CA ALA A 22 51.20 -29.17 -5.06
C ALA A 22 51.38 -29.35 -3.56
N GLY A 23 51.03 -30.50 -3.02
CA GLY A 23 51.45 -30.90 -1.68
C GLY A 23 50.60 -32.00 -1.06
N CYS A 24 50.91 -33.22 -1.49
CA CYS A 24 50.54 -34.50 -0.94
C CYS A 24 50.50 -34.63 0.59
N GLY A 25 49.44 -35.28 1.10
CA GLY A 25 49.46 -36.50 1.90
C GLY A 25 50.21 -36.54 3.20
N MET A 26 49.44 -36.78 4.32
CA MET A 26 49.87 -37.71 5.34
C MET A 26 48.66 -38.20 6.19
N LYS A 27 48.73 -39.46 6.55
CA LYS A 27 47.77 -40.37 7.18
C LYS A 27 47.26 -39.91 8.55
N SER A 28 46.05 -40.41 8.85
CA SER A 28 45.38 -40.51 10.14
C SER A 28 46.20 -41.14 11.27
N PRO A 29 45.79 -40.93 12.53
CA PRO A 29 45.35 -42.10 13.29
C PRO A 29 43.92 -41.98 13.84
N GLU A 30 43.29 -43.13 13.95
CA GLU A 30 42.02 -43.46 14.53
C GLU A 30 41.88 -43.17 16.02
N GLN A 31 40.61 -43.11 16.43
CA GLN A 31 39.93 -43.31 17.71
C GLN A 31 39.46 -42.02 18.37
N SER A 32 38.20 -41.88 18.70
CA SER A 32 37.22 -42.79 19.30
C SER A 32 35.81 -42.17 19.19
N SER A 33 34.86 -43.05 19.03
CA SER A 33 33.42 -42.81 19.10
C SER A 33 32.95 -42.13 20.40
N GLU A 34 32.24 -40.98 20.28
CA GLU A 34 31.21 -40.62 21.21
C GLU A 34 29.99 -40.17 20.41
N ASN A 35 28.87 -40.87 20.65
CA ASN A 35 27.56 -40.58 20.15
C ASN A 35 27.13 -39.19 20.66
N GLY A 36 27.10 -38.20 19.78
CA GLY A 36 26.30 -37.01 19.95
C GLY A 36 25.11 -37.18 19.02
N GLU A 37 23.94 -37.41 19.57
CA GLU A 37 22.68 -37.28 18.89
C GLU A 37 22.61 -35.85 18.34
N ASN A 38 22.75 -35.75 17.04
CA ASN A 38 22.50 -34.53 16.31
C ASN A 38 20.98 -34.51 16.08
N ASP A 39 20.25 -33.85 16.99
CA ASP A 39 18.88 -33.41 16.73
C ASP A 39 18.97 -32.42 15.57
N GLN A 40 19.03 -32.94 14.35
CA GLN A 40 18.51 -32.22 13.20
C GLN A 40 16.99 -32.20 13.41
N GLU A 41 16.48 -31.08 13.89
CA GLU A 41 15.09 -30.73 13.65
C GLU A 41 14.89 -30.78 12.12
N ASN A 42 14.36 -31.91 11.73
CA ASN A 42 13.85 -32.11 10.38
C ASN A 42 12.55 -31.29 10.33
N SER A 43 12.66 -29.99 10.04
CA SER A 43 11.51 -29.22 9.58
C SER A 43 11.12 -29.84 8.24
N SER A 44 10.25 -30.83 8.27
CA SER A 44 9.50 -31.26 7.11
C SER A 44 8.53 -30.12 6.77
N GLY A 45 9.04 -29.03 6.19
CA GLY A 45 8.20 -28.06 5.54
C GLY A 45 7.44 -28.82 4.46
N THR A 46 6.12 -28.82 4.55
CA THR A 46 5.26 -29.28 3.47
C THR A 46 5.58 -28.37 2.28
N GLU A 47 5.94 -28.94 1.14
CA GLU A 47 6.15 -28.15 -0.08
C GLU A 47 4.80 -27.53 -0.45
N ALA A 48 4.76 -26.22 -0.69
CA ALA A 48 3.51 -25.54 -1.04
C ALA A 48 2.92 -26.13 -2.33
N GLU A 49 1.62 -26.42 -2.31
CA GLU A 49 0.88 -26.89 -3.48
C GLU A 49 0.48 -25.71 -4.38
N VAL A 50 0.29 -24.53 -3.76
CA VAL A 50 -0.09 -23.27 -4.42
C VAL A 50 0.75 -22.14 -3.84
N THR A 51 1.30 -21.29 -4.70
CA THR A 51 1.95 -20.03 -4.32
C THR A 51 1.19 -18.90 -4.98
N LEU A 52 0.76 -17.89 -4.20
CA LEU A 52 0.08 -16.69 -4.68
C LEU A 52 0.97 -15.47 -4.44
N VAL A 53 1.26 -14.72 -5.50
CA VAL A 53 2.05 -13.50 -5.44
C VAL A 53 1.15 -12.34 -5.03
N TYR A 54 1.46 -11.70 -3.90
CA TYR A 54 0.72 -10.57 -3.33
C TYR A 54 1.53 -9.29 -3.45
N ALA A 55 1.04 -8.33 -4.23
CA ALA A 55 1.68 -7.03 -4.41
C ALA A 55 1.22 -6.02 -3.32
N GLU A 56 2.19 -5.37 -2.63
CA GLU A 56 1.94 -4.32 -1.66
C GLU A 56 2.83 -3.10 -1.95
N VAL A 57 2.22 -1.95 -2.18
CA VAL A 57 2.96 -0.73 -2.52
C VAL A 57 3.67 -0.11 -1.32
N ASN A 58 3.15 -0.35 -0.11
CA ASN A 58 3.72 0.19 1.12
C ASN A 58 4.79 -0.74 1.73
N PRO A 59 5.68 -0.20 2.59
CA PRO A 59 6.54 -1.00 3.46
C PRO A 59 5.73 -1.87 4.45
N LEU A 60 6.34 -2.99 4.90
CA LEU A 60 5.67 -3.95 5.80
C LEU A 60 5.38 -3.43 7.20
N ASP A 61 6.00 -2.35 7.63
CA ASP A 61 5.79 -1.70 8.93
C ASP A 61 4.57 -0.75 8.95
N THR A 62 3.97 -0.46 7.80
CA THR A 62 2.69 0.25 7.72
C THR A 62 1.52 -0.61 8.17
N ILE A 63 0.36 0.02 8.43
CA ILE A 63 -0.88 -0.70 8.76
C ILE A 63 -1.22 -1.71 7.66
N ALA A 64 -1.17 -1.30 6.38
CA ALA A 64 -1.43 -2.17 5.24
C ALA A 64 -0.41 -3.32 5.13
N GLY A 65 0.89 -3.03 5.30
CA GLY A 65 1.95 -4.04 5.26
C GLY A 65 1.84 -5.08 6.38
N GLN A 66 1.49 -4.65 7.59
CA GLN A 66 1.22 -5.57 8.72
C GLN A 66 -0.01 -6.43 8.46
N THR A 67 -1.04 -5.87 7.82
CA THR A 67 -2.24 -6.62 7.42
C THR A 67 -1.90 -7.69 6.38
N ALA A 68 -1.08 -7.37 5.37
CA ALA A 68 -0.62 -8.33 4.37
C ALA A 68 0.19 -9.48 5.01
N THR A 69 1.07 -9.15 5.98
CA THR A 69 1.83 -10.14 6.74
C THR A 69 0.92 -11.05 7.55
N THR A 70 -0.06 -10.48 8.23
CA THR A 70 -1.04 -11.24 9.04
C THR A 70 -1.92 -12.15 8.16
N PHE A 71 -2.33 -11.67 7.00
CA PHE A 71 -3.06 -12.48 6.03
C PHE A 71 -2.22 -13.68 5.56
N LYS A 72 -0.97 -13.43 5.15
CA LYS A 72 -0.01 -14.48 4.77
C LYS A 72 0.11 -15.54 5.85
N GLU A 73 0.48 -15.13 7.08
CA GLU A 73 0.69 -16.04 8.20
C GLU A 73 -0.55 -16.88 8.49
N LYS A 74 -1.75 -16.27 8.38
CA LYS A 74 -3.00 -16.96 8.64
C LYS A 74 -3.38 -17.96 7.53
N VAL A 75 -3.13 -17.63 6.27
CA VAL A 75 -3.31 -18.58 5.14
C VAL A 75 -2.38 -19.78 5.30
N GLU A 76 -1.10 -19.53 5.59
CA GLU A 76 -0.11 -20.59 5.78
C GLU A 76 -0.45 -21.48 6.98
N GLU A 77 -0.94 -20.89 8.10
CA GLU A 77 -1.43 -21.63 9.27
C GLU A 77 -2.63 -22.53 8.91
N LEU A 78 -3.67 -21.97 8.28
CA LEU A 78 -4.91 -22.70 7.99
C LEU A 78 -4.72 -23.79 6.93
N SER A 79 -3.76 -23.61 6.02
CA SER A 79 -3.45 -24.57 4.96
C SER A 79 -2.43 -25.63 5.36
N ASP A 80 -1.91 -25.63 6.61
CA ASP A 80 -0.75 -26.44 7.02
C ASP A 80 0.46 -26.26 6.07
N GLY A 81 0.66 -25.03 5.56
CA GLY A 81 1.74 -24.66 4.65
C GLY A 81 1.55 -25.12 3.21
N LYS A 82 0.35 -25.54 2.83
CA LYS A 82 0.06 -25.95 1.42
C LYS A 82 -0.21 -24.76 0.50
N ILE A 83 -0.62 -23.62 1.05
CA ILE A 83 -0.75 -22.36 0.33
C ILE A 83 0.30 -21.41 0.87
N GLU A 84 1.17 -20.91 0.00
CA GLU A 84 2.15 -19.88 0.31
C GLU A 84 1.68 -18.54 -0.27
N ILE A 85 1.78 -17.47 0.52
CA ILE A 85 1.56 -16.10 0.06
C ILE A 85 2.92 -15.41 -0.06
N ASP A 86 3.36 -15.11 -1.27
CA ASP A 86 4.60 -14.39 -1.55
C ASP A 86 4.34 -12.88 -1.57
N VAL A 87 4.52 -12.21 -0.43
CA VAL A 87 4.28 -10.77 -0.28
C VAL A 87 5.45 -9.97 -0.83
N GLN A 88 5.22 -9.25 -1.92
CA GLN A 88 6.15 -8.35 -2.58
C GLN A 88 5.85 -6.89 -2.20
N ALA A 89 6.46 -6.43 -1.11
CA ALA A 89 6.19 -5.13 -0.49
C ALA A 89 7.05 -3.98 -1.05
N SER A 90 6.78 -2.74 -0.59
CA SER A 90 7.52 -1.52 -0.93
C SER A 90 7.50 -1.18 -2.43
N GLY A 91 6.42 -1.52 -3.12
CA GLY A 91 6.21 -1.16 -4.52
C GLY A 91 7.19 -1.82 -5.51
N VAL A 92 7.83 -2.93 -5.15
CA VAL A 92 8.79 -3.62 -6.04
C VAL A 92 8.15 -4.14 -7.32
N LEU A 93 6.83 -4.36 -7.33
CA LEU A 93 6.06 -4.77 -8.50
C LEU A 93 5.39 -3.59 -9.24
N GLY A 94 5.65 -2.36 -8.82
CA GLY A 94 5.11 -1.14 -9.42
C GLY A 94 4.12 -0.39 -8.53
N SER A 95 3.51 0.67 -9.09
CA SER A 95 2.40 1.39 -8.46
C SER A 95 1.11 0.56 -8.48
N GLU A 96 0.07 0.99 -7.74
CA GLU A 96 -1.23 0.30 -7.77
C GLU A 96 -1.79 0.14 -9.19
N ASN A 97 -1.64 1.17 -10.04
CA ASN A 97 -2.11 1.09 -11.43
C ASN A 97 -1.26 0.10 -12.26
N ASP A 98 0.08 0.10 -12.10
CA ASP A 98 0.96 -0.86 -12.79
C ASP A 98 0.61 -2.30 -12.40
N VAL A 99 0.31 -2.50 -11.11
CA VAL A 99 -0.11 -3.81 -10.57
C VAL A 99 -1.46 -4.22 -11.14
N LEU A 100 -2.47 -3.33 -11.12
CA LEU A 100 -3.80 -3.61 -11.70
C LEU A 100 -3.71 -3.86 -13.20
N ASP A 101 -2.94 -3.07 -13.94
CA ASP A 101 -2.72 -3.28 -15.38
C ASP A 101 -2.05 -4.64 -15.65
N THR A 102 -1.14 -5.09 -14.77
CA THR A 102 -0.49 -6.40 -14.88
C THR A 102 -1.47 -7.53 -14.58
N MET A 103 -2.25 -7.43 -13.49
CA MET A 103 -3.26 -8.42 -13.11
C MET A 103 -4.32 -8.60 -14.21
N LEU A 104 -4.77 -7.50 -14.83
CA LEU A 104 -5.79 -7.52 -15.88
C LEU A 104 -5.24 -7.76 -17.28
N GLY A 105 -3.93 -7.60 -17.47
CA GLY A 105 -3.24 -7.85 -18.73
C GLY A 105 -3.07 -9.34 -19.07
N GLY A 106 -3.50 -10.26 -18.20
CA GLY A 106 -3.36 -11.72 -18.39
C GLY A 106 -1.93 -12.20 -18.21
N GLY A 107 -1.15 -11.55 -17.36
CA GLY A 107 0.17 -12.01 -16.96
C GLY A 107 0.08 -12.74 -15.62
N ASP A 108 0.46 -14.03 -15.57
CA ASP A 108 0.44 -14.92 -14.39
C ASP A 108 1.54 -14.55 -13.36
N THR A 109 1.78 -13.23 -13.14
CA THR A 109 2.90 -12.77 -12.30
C THR A 109 2.45 -12.13 -11.00
N ILE A 110 1.20 -11.68 -10.91
CA ILE A 110 0.61 -11.08 -9.71
C ILE A 110 -0.80 -11.64 -9.56
N ASP A 111 -1.03 -12.37 -8.48
CA ASP A 111 -2.31 -13.01 -8.20
C ASP A 111 -3.22 -12.14 -7.36
N MET A 112 -2.63 -11.40 -6.42
CA MET A 112 -3.34 -10.62 -5.41
C MET A 112 -2.67 -9.26 -5.22
N SER A 113 -3.46 -8.28 -4.75
CA SER A 113 -2.92 -6.99 -4.33
C SER A 113 -3.80 -6.30 -3.31
N ARG A 114 -3.19 -5.47 -2.45
CA ARG A 114 -3.91 -4.45 -1.70
C ARG A 114 -4.05 -3.21 -2.58
N ILE A 115 -5.27 -2.76 -2.77
CA ILE A 115 -5.61 -1.63 -3.64
C ILE A 115 -6.42 -0.61 -2.86
N SER A 116 -6.11 0.68 -3.03
CA SER A 116 -6.93 1.77 -2.50
C SER A 116 -8.30 1.78 -3.20
N ALA A 117 -9.38 2.02 -2.46
CA ALA A 117 -10.73 2.01 -3.00
C ALA A 117 -10.89 2.94 -4.22
N PHE A 118 -10.26 4.13 -4.19
CA PHE A 118 -10.30 5.06 -5.31
C PHE A 118 -9.61 4.53 -6.59
N ALA A 119 -8.56 3.72 -6.46
CA ALA A 119 -7.88 3.18 -7.64
C ALA A 119 -8.74 2.16 -8.39
N LEU A 120 -9.60 1.41 -7.68
CA LEU A 120 -10.50 0.42 -8.30
C LEU A 120 -11.57 1.04 -9.20
N THR A 121 -11.87 2.33 -9.03
CA THR A 121 -12.91 3.03 -9.82
C THR A 121 -12.71 2.89 -11.33
N SER A 122 -11.45 2.92 -11.80
CA SER A 122 -11.11 2.77 -13.22
C SER A 122 -10.96 1.33 -13.68
N TYR A 123 -11.13 0.35 -12.78
CA TYR A 123 -10.90 -1.06 -13.01
C TYR A 123 -12.14 -1.93 -12.66
N GLY A 124 -13.32 -1.39 -12.93
CA GLY A 124 -14.59 -2.11 -12.78
C GLY A 124 -15.23 -2.00 -11.39
N GLY A 125 -14.57 -1.35 -10.43
CA GLY A 125 -15.09 -1.07 -9.09
C GLY A 125 -15.69 0.32 -8.97
N GLU A 126 -16.67 0.66 -9.78
CA GLU A 126 -17.23 2.03 -9.87
C GLU A 126 -17.87 2.50 -8.56
N LYS A 127 -18.50 1.60 -7.79
CA LYS A 127 -19.06 1.92 -6.47
C LYS A 127 -17.97 2.29 -5.46
N SER A 128 -16.76 1.73 -5.60
CA SER A 128 -15.64 1.97 -4.68
C SER A 128 -15.24 3.44 -4.59
N LYS A 129 -15.55 4.28 -5.60
CA LYS A 129 -15.41 5.74 -5.52
C LYS A 129 -16.14 6.34 -4.31
N LEU A 130 -17.32 5.78 -3.92
CA LEU A 130 -18.12 6.29 -2.80
C LEU A 130 -17.39 6.19 -1.47
N LEU A 131 -16.47 5.23 -1.33
CA LEU A 131 -15.66 5.03 -0.12
C LEU A 131 -14.53 6.06 0.00
N SER A 132 -14.20 6.75 -1.09
CA SER A 132 -13.09 7.70 -1.16
C SER A 132 -13.55 9.15 -1.30
N ILE A 133 -14.86 9.40 -1.40
CA ILE A 133 -15.43 10.75 -1.42
C ILE A 133 -15.04 11.46 -0.11
N PRO A 134 -14.51 12.69 -0.18
CA PRO A 134 -14.09 13.42 1.00
C PRO A 134 -15.19 13.49 2.07
N PHE A 135 -14.81 13.24 3.32
CA PHE A 135 -15.66 13.28 4.51
C PHE A 135 -16.85 12.31 4.54
N THR A 136 -16.83 11.24 3.71
CA THR A 136 -17.82 10.15 3.76
C THR A 136 -17.84 9.48 5.13
N PHE A 137 -16.69 9.08 5.63
CA PHE A 137 -16.58 8.46 6.94
C PHE A 137 -16.18 9.50 8.01
N GLU A 138 -16.99 9.62 9.05
CA GLU A 138 -16.75 10.56 10.15
C GLU A 138 -15.81 9.96 11.22
N SER A 139 -15.71 8.62 11.25
CA SER A 139 -14.89 7.88 12.20
C SER A 139 -14.49 6.53 11.59
N ARG A 140 -13.52 5.86 12.21
CA ARG A 140 -13.18 4.46 11.89
C ARG A 140 -14.36 3.52 12.12
N GLU A 141 -15.11 3.72 13.22
CA GLU A 141 -16.29 2.93 13.52
C GLU A 141 -17.32 3.03 12.39
N HIS A 142 -17.53 4.22 11.83
CA HIS A 142 -18.42 4.43 10.68
C HIS A 142 -17.98 3.58 9.47
N PHE A 143 -16.68 3.58 9.14
CA PHE A 143 -16.16 2.75 8.06
C PHE A 143 -16.35 1.25 8.35
N TRP A 144 -16.03 0.80 9.56
CA TRP A 144 -16.15 -0.60 9.93
C TRP A 144 -17.60 -1.08 10.01
N ASN A 145 -18.55 -0.19 10.34
CA ASN A 145 -19.97 -0.49 10.24
C ASN A 145 -20.37 -0.74 8.78
N PHE A 146 -19.80 0.01 7.82
CA PHE A 146 -19.98 -0.29 6.40
C PHE A 146 -19.29 -1.61 6.02
N ALA A 147 -17.99 -1.75 6.32
CA ALA A 147 -17.15 -2.87 5.87
C ALA A 147 -17.63 -4.25 6.39
N THR A 148 -18.38 -4.27 7.50
CA THR A 148 -18.98 -5.49 8.07
C THR A 148 -20.48 -5.61 7.80
N SER A 149 -21.06 -4.72 6.99
CA SER A 149 -22.49 -4.75 6.64
C SER A 149 -22.80 -5.71 5.49
N ASP A 150 -24.10 -6.02 5.32
CA ASP A 150 -24.59 -6.77 4.17
C ASP A 150 -24.37 -6.05 2.82
N LEU A 151 -24.05 -4.75 2.84
CA LEU A 151 -23.79 -3.95 1.65
C LEU A 151 -22.34 -4.11 1.14
N ALA A 152 -21.39 -4.35 2.03
CA ALA A 152 -19.97 -4.40 1.72
C ALA A 152 -19.58 -5.41 0.62
N PRO A 153 -20.14 -6.63 0.57
CA PRO A 153 -19.88 -7.59 -0.50
C PRO A 153 -20.21 -7.09 -1.90
N GLU A 154 -21.23 -6.21 -2.06
CA GLU A 154 -21.58 -5.66 -3.37
C GLU A 154 -20.45 -4.83 -3.99
N PHE A 155 -19.61 -4.20 -3.16
CA PHE A 155 -18.44 -3.41 -3.62
C PHE A 155 -17.23 -4.31 -3.90
N LEU A 156 -17.04 -5.36 -3.06
CA LEU A 156 -15.94 -6.31 -3.26
C LEU A 156 -16.11 -7.11 -4.54
N LEU A 157 -17.34 -7.50 -4.87
CA LEU A 157 -17.63 -8.35 -6.02
C LEU A 157 -17.92 -7.56 -7.30
N GLU A 158 -18.13 -6.23 -7.22
CA GLU A 158 -18.46 -5.42 -8.39
C GLU A 158 -17.46 -5.56 -9.55
N PRO A 159 -16.13 -5.55 -9.35
CA PRO A 159 -15.19 -5.71 -10.45
C PRO A 159 -15.36 -7.07 -11.16
N HIS A 160 -15.60 -8.14 -10.42
CA HIS A 160 -15.90 -9.45 -10.97
C HIS A 160 -17.24 -9.46 -11.74
N GLU A 161 -18.30 -8.88 -11.16
CA GLU A 161 -19.63 -8.79 -11.79
C GLU A 161 -19.61 -7.96 -13.08
N ASN A 162 -18.68 -7.02 -13.18
CA ASN A 162 -18.44 -6.19 -14.37
C ASN A 162 -17.42 -6.81 -15.36
N ASP A 163 -17.11 -8.10 -15.21
CA ASP A 163 -16.16 -8.83 -16.06
C ASP A 163 -14.76 -8.17 -16.10
N ALA A 164 -14.34 -7.49 -15.02
CA ALA A 164 -13.03 -6.85 -14.97
C ALA A 164 -11.89 -7.84 -14.71
N GLY A 165 -12.17 -9.07 -14.30
CA GLY A 165 -11.18 -10.13 -14.11
C GLY A 165 -10.51 -10.15 -12.73
N ILE A 166 -11.02 -9.37 -11.78
CA ILE A 166 -10.61 -9.36 -10.37
C ILE A 166 -11.82 -9.35 -9.45
N ARG A 167 -11.66 -9.82 -8.23
CA ARG A 167 -12.63 -9.71 -7.14
C ARG A 167 -11.98 -9.31 -5.84
N GLY A 168 -12.72 -8.58 -4.99
CA GLY A 168 -12.29 -8.27 -3.63
C GLY A 168 -12.48 -9.47 -2.71
N LEU A 169 -11.56 -9.61 -1.75
CA LEU A 169 -11.61 -10.63 -0.71
C LEU A 169 -12.03 -10.05 0.64
N PHE A 170 -11.42 -8.94 1.04
CA PHE A 170 -11.70 -8.30 2.32
C PHE A 170 -11.31 -6.83 2.32
N TYR A 171 -11.80 -6.11 3.33
CA TYR A 171 -11.50 -4.71 3.57
C TYR A 171 -10.39 -4.52 4.61
N GLY A 172 -9.71 -3.39 4.48
CA GLY A 172 -8.87 -2.80 5.51
C GLY A 172 -8.93 -1.27 5.43
N GLU A 173 -8.18 -0.62 6.30
CA GLU A 173 -8.00 0.81 6.26
C GLU A 173 -6.55 1.19 6.61
N GLU A 174 -6.12 2.37 6.22
CA GLU A 174 -4.75 2.87 6.43
C GLU A 174 -4.71 4.07 7.38
N GLY A 175 -5.83 4.45 7.95
CA GLY A 175 -6.00 5.67 8.72
C GLY A 175 -6.62 6.80 7.90
N PHE A 176 -6.87 7.92 8.59
CA PHE A 176 -7.29 9.13 7.91
C PHE A 176 -6.14 9.74 7.11
N ARG A 177 -6.46 10.25 5.93
CA ARG A 177 -5.52 10.91 5.03
C ARG A 177 -5.46 12.40 5.36
N HIS A 178 -4.25 12.94 5.29
CA HIS A 178 -3.94 14.30 5.73
C HIS A 178 -2.99 14.95 4.72
N PHE A 179 -3.17 16.25 4.47
CA PHE A 179 -2.23 17.00 3.67
C PHE A 179 -0.92 17.27 4.44
N PHE A 180 0.18 17.29 3.69
CA PHE A 180 1.48 17.71 4.19
C PHE A 180 2.23 18.48 3.10
N THR A 181 3.06 19.44 3.51
CA THR A 181 3.72 20.39 2.61
C THR A 181 5.19 20.60 2.91
N VAL A 182 5.94 20.96 1.86
CA VAL A 182 7.34 21.37 1.94
C VAL A 182 7.47 22.70 2.67
N ASP A 183 6.69 23.69 2.23
CA ASP A 183 6.66 25.02 2.83
C ASP A 183 5.75 25.04 4.06
N GLU A 184 6.05 25.91 5.01
CA GLU A 184 5.24 26.12 6.22
C GLU A 184 3.85 26.63 5.86
N ILE A 185 2.83 26.05 6.50
CA ILE A 185 1.43 26.43 6.37
C ILE A 185 0.80 26.62 7.75
N GLU A 186 -0.26 27.40 7.82
CA GLU A 186 -1.06 27.62 9.03
C GLU A 186 -2.48 27.05 8.90
N GLY A 187 -2.98 26.84 7.68
CA GLY A 187 -4.32 26.36 7.43
C GLY A 187 -4.62 26.04 5.96
N MET A 188 -5.91 25.84 5.68
CA MET A 188 -6.42 25.48 4.36
C MET A 188 -6.09 26.52 3.28
N GLU A 189 -6.18 27.81 3.63
CA GLU A 189 -6.00 28.92 2.70
C GLU A 189 -4.59 28.96 2.10
N ASP A 190 -3.59 28.42 2.82
CA ASP A 190 -2.20 28.38 2.36
C ASP A 190 -1.98 27.33 1.27
N LEU A 191 -2.93 26.41 1.08
CA LEU A 191 -2.89 25.43 -0.01
C LEU A 191 -3.20 26.06 -1.38
N GLU A 192 -3.83 27.27 -1.42
CA GLU A 192 -4.20 27.94 -2.66
C GLU A 192 -2.99 28.12 -3.60
N GLY A 193 -3.12 27.64 -4.82
CA GLY A 193 -2.08 27.72 -5.86
C GLY A 193 -0.89 26.75 -5.70
N MET A 194 -0.83 25.97 -4.60
CA MET A 194 0.18 24.93 -4.44
C MET A 194 -0.04 23.79 -5.45
N LYS A 195 1.05 23.18 -5.89
CA LYS A 195 1.00 21.92 -6.64
C LYS A 195 0.97 20.77 -5.64
N LEU A 196 -0.18 20.15 -5.48
CA LEU A 196 -0.34 19.03 -4.57
C LEU A 196 -0.40 17.72 -5.36
N ARG A 197 0.41 16.77 -4.94
CA ARG A 197 0.41 15.43 -5.53
C ARG A 197 -0.85 14.69 -5.13
N VAL A 198 -1.45 14.07 -6.12
CA VAL A 198 -2.55 13.10 -5.96
C VAL A 198 -2.24 11.83 -6.74
N SER A 199 -2.95 10.75 -6.40
CA SER A 199 -3.04 9.56 -7.24
C SER A 199 -3.87 9.88 -8.48
N ASN A 200 -3.83 9.01 -9.50
CA ASN A 200 -4.62 9.20 -10.72
C ASN A 200 -6.09 8.82 -10.47
N ASP A 201 -6.80 9.69 -9.78
CA ASP A 201 -8.21 9.52 -9.42
C ASP A 201 -8.99 10.85 -9.56
N PRO A 202 -10.16 10.85 -10.22
CA PRO A 202 -10.95 12.06 -10.44
C PRO A 202 -11.43 12.74 -9.15
N VAL A 203 -11.78 11.97 -8.11
CA VAL A 203 -12.26 12.51 -6.82
C VAL A 203 -11.13 13.25 -6.12
N MET A 204 -9.93 12.64 -6.08
CA MET A 204 -8.75 13.25 -5.47
C MET A 204 -8.29 14.50 -6.24
N ASN A 205 -8.33 14.46 -7.58
CA ASN A 205 -8.06 15.65 -8.40
C ASN A 205 -9.06 16.78 -8.08
N GLY A 206 -10.36 16.48 -8.10
CA GLY A 206 -11.40 17.46 -7.82
C GLY A 206 -11.33 18.02 -6.40
N MET A 207 -10.95 17.21 -5.43
CA MET A 207 -10.72 17.66 -4.04
C MET A 207 -9.62 18.72 -3.97
N VAL A 208 -8.47 18.47 -4.59
CA VAL A 208 -7.35 19.44 -4.61
C VAL A 208 -7.74 20.72 -5.35
N GLU A 209 -8.47 20.62 -6.48
CA GLU A 209 -9.01 21.77 -7.20
C GLU A 209 -10.00 22.57 -6.35
N GLY A 210 -10.88 21.89 -5.61
CA GLY A 210 -11.84 22.53 -4.70
C GLY A 210 -11.17 23.34 -3.59
N LEU A 211 -9.98 22.92 -3.15
CA LEU A 211 -9.16 23.64 -2.18
C LEU A 211 -8.37 24.82 -2.81
N GLY A 212 -8.56 25.10 -4.11
CA GLY A 212 -7.83 26.15 -4.82
C GLY A 212 -6.38 25.77 -5.19
N ALA A 213 -5.98 24.56 -4.96
CA ALA A 213 -4.67 24.03 -5.31
C ALA A 213 -4.65 23.40 -6.72
N SER A 214 -3.47 23.04 -7.21
CA SER A 214 -3.27 22.43 -8.52
C SER A 214 -2.90 20.95 -8.38
N PRO A 215 -3.78 20.01 -8.75
CA PRO A 215 -3.46 18.60 -8.67
C PRO A 215 -2.34 18.22 -9.65
N THR A 216 -1.42 17.41 -9.19
CA THR A 216 -0.30 16.90 -10.00
C THR A 216 -0.20 15.40 -9.80
N VAL A 217 -0.49 14.64 -10.85
CA VAL A 217 -0.43 13.17 -10.79
C VAL A 217 1.02 12.72 -10.85
N VAL A 218 1.46 12.03 -9.78
CA VAL A 218 2.79 11.43 -9.66
C VAL A 218 2.60 10.05 -9.03
N SER A 219 3.32 9.04 -9.51
CA SER A 219 3.29 7.70 -8.91
C SER A 219 3.76 7.73 -7.46
N PHE A 220 3.27 6.78 -6.63
CA PHE A 220 3.63 6.76 -5.21
C PHE A 220 5.14 6.60 -5.00
N GLY A 221 5.79 5.74 -5.77
CA GLY A 221 7.23 5.50 -5.67
C GLY A 221 8.11 6.71 -6.06
N GLU A 222 7.55 7.68 -6.80
CA GLU A 222 8.26 8.91 -7.19
C GLU A 222 7.99 10.09 -6.25
N LEU A 223 7.05 9.96 -5.30
CA LEU A 223 6.58 11.06 -4.46
C LEU A 223 7.70 11.72 -3.65
N TYR A 224 8.55 10.94 -2.98
CA TYR A 224 9.67 11.49 -2.21
C TYR A 224 10.57 12.39 -3.06
N SER A 225 10.95 11.91 -4.24
CA SER A 225 11.78 12.67 -5.17
C SER A 225 11.06 13.90 -5.73
N ALA A 226 9.76 13.80 -5.98
CA ALA A 226 8.95 14.92 -6.48
C ALA A 226 8.84 16.05 -5.43
N LEU A 227 8.69 15.73 -4.15
CA LEU A 227 8.73 16.67 -3.03
C LEU A 227 10.13 17.28 -2.89
N GLN A 228 11.17 16.44 -2.84
CA GLN A 228 12.56 16.89 -2.65
C GLN A 228 13.03 17.83 -3.76
N THR A 229 12.60 17.61 -5.00
CA THR A 229 13.00 18.41 -6.17
C THR A 229 12.06 19.58 -6.48
N GLY A 230 10.96 19.74 -5.72
CA GLY A 230 9.98 20.81 -5.91
C GLY A 230 9.11 20.64 -7.15
N VAL A 231 8.96 19.43 -7.66
CA VAL A 231 7.95 19.12 -8.70
C VAL A 231 6.56 19.34 -8.14
N VAL A 232 6.36 18.97 -6.87
CA VAL A 232 5.16 19.25 -6.07
C VAL A 232 5.53 19.96 -4.78
N ASN A 233 4.60 20.76 -4.23
CA ASN A 233 4.78 21.50 -2.98
C ASN A 233 4.28 20.70 -1.76
N GLY A 234 3.47 19.67 -1.99
CA GLY A 234 2.90 18.84 -0.95
C GLY A 234 2.17 17.64 -1.54
N ALA A 235 1.59 16.86 -0.66
CA ALA A 235 0.80 15.69 -0.98
C ALA A 235 -0.16 15.39 0.16
N GLU A 236 -0.88 14.27 0.06
CA GLU A 236 -1.73 13.74 1.11
C GLU A 236 -1.48 12.24 1.32
N GLN A 237 -1.49 11.79 2.56
CA GLN A 237 -1.31 10.39 2.93
C GLN A 237 -1.87 10.12 4.35
N PRO A 238 -2.13 8.86 4.69
CA PRO A 238 -2.26 8.46 6.08
C PRO A 238 -0.97 8.70 6.87
N ILE A 239 -1.10 8.99 8.16
CA ILE A 239 0.02 9.35 9.04
C ILE A 239 1.11 8.27 9.07
N ALA A 240 0.70 6.98 9.14
CA ALA A 240 1.63 5.86 9.12
C ALA A 240 2.45 5.81 7.82
N ASN A 241 1.78 6.00 6.66
CA ASN A 241 2.44 6.00 5.37
C ASN A 241 3.36 7.22 5.19
N TYR A 242 2.96 8.39 5.70
CA TYR A 242 3.77 9.61 5.71
C TYR A 242 5.12 9.36 6.40
N LYS A 243 5.10 8.72 7.58
CA LYS A 243 6.34 8.41 8.33
C LYS A 243 7.15 7.27 7.70
N SER A 244 6.52 6.12 7.40
CA SER A 244 7.23 4.94 6.88
C SER A 244 7.93 5.17 5.53
N ASN A 245 7.45 6.16 4.75
CA ASN A 245 8.09 6.57 3.50
C ASN A 245 8.98 7.80 3.65
N ALA A 246 9.30 8.20 4.88
CA ALA A 246 10.19 9.31 5.21
C ALA A 246 9.78 10.67 4.60
N PHE A 247 8.50 10.89 4.29
CA PHE A 247 8.04 12.14 3.68
C PHE A 247 8.24 13.35 4.61
N GLN A 248 8.25 13.15 5.93
CA GLN A 248 8.54 14.19 6.92
C GLN A 248 9.94 14.80 6.77
N GLU A 249 10.88 14.10 6.14
CA GLU A 249 12.24 14.64 5.90
C GLU A 249 12.23 15.74 4.83
N VAL A 250 11.30 15.72 3.90
CA VAL A 250 11.21 16.61 2.73
C VAL A 250 9.98 17.51 2.73
N ALA A 251 8.97 17.20 3.53
CA ALA A 251 7.73 17.95 3.67
C ALA A 251 7.24 17.90 5.14
N PRO A 252 7.87 18.70 6.05
CA PRO A 252 7.73 18.57 7.50
C PRO A 252 6.49 19.25 8.09
N ASN A 253 5.55 19.71 7.28
CA ASN A 253 4.35 20.40 7.75
C ASN A 253 3.14 19.51 7.47
N LEU A 254 2.51 18.98 8.53
CA LEU A 254 1.38 18.06 8.47
C LEU A 254 0.13 18.75 9.02
N ILE A 255 -0.94 18.83 8.22
CA ILE A 255 -2.24 19.38 8.66
C ILE A 255 -3.24 18.25 8.86
N LEU A 256 -3.77 18.12 10.08
CA LEU A 256 -4.67 17.04 10.48
C LEU A 256 -6.11 17.32 10.05
N ASP A 257 -6.33 17.49 8.75
CA ASP A 257 -7.64 17.76 8.16
C ASP A 257 -8.52 16.51 8.07
N GLY A 258 -7.93 15.32 7.91
CA GLY A 258 -8.64 14.04 7.88
C GLY A 258 -9.75 14.02 6.83
N HIS A 259 -9.43 14.47 5.62
CA HIS A 259 -10.39 14.64 4.54
C HIS A 259 -10.98 13.33 4.03
N THR A 260 -10.26 12.23 4.13
CA THR A 260 -10.72 10.92 3.65
C THR A 260 -10.16 9.81 4.53
N LEU A 261 -10.96 8.80 4.87
CA LEU A 261 -10.41 7.56 5.41
C LEU A 261 -9.79 6.75 4.27
N GLY A 262 -8.59 6.26 4.46
CA GLY A 262 -7.89 5.42 3.49
C GLY A 262 -8.47 4.01 3.43
N ALA A 263 -9.64 3.86 2.83
CA ALA A 263 -10.25 2.55 2.61
C ALA A 263 -9.45 1.74 1.59
N ILE A 264 -9.17 0.49 1.91
CA ILE A 264 -8.47 -0.46 1.03
C ILE A 264 -9.29 -1.72 0.83
N GLN A 265 -9.08 -2.35 -0.31
CA GLN A 265 -9.59 -3.67 -0.64
C GLN A 265 -8.40 -4.57 -1.02
N VAL A 266 -8.37 -5.78 -0.49
CA VAL A 266 -7.48 -6.82 -1.01
C VAL A 266 -8.23 -7.56 -2.09
N VAL A 267 -7.64 -7.58 -3.28
CA VAL A 267 -8.22 -8.19 -4.48
C VAL A 267 -7.39 -9.38 -4.94
N ILE A 268 -8.05 -10.32 -5.62
CA ILE A 268 -7.42 -11.46 -6.29
C ILE A 268 -7.90 -11.53 -7.74
N THR A 269 -7.06 -12.00 -8.67
CA THR A 269 -7.51 -12.25 -10.04
C THR A 269 -8.54 -13.38 -10.07
N ASP A 270 -9.52 -13.27 -10.98
CA ASP A 270 -10.51 -14.34 -11.18
C ASP A 270 -9.82 -15.65 -11.62
N GLU A 271 -8.73 -15.57 -12.39
CA GLU A 271 -7.94 -16.71 -12.81
C GLU A 271 -7.31 -17.46 -11.64
N ALA A 272 -6.63 -16.72 -10.73
CA ALA A 272 -6.04 -17.31 -9.53
C ALA A 272 -7.11 -17.91 -8.62
N TRP A 273 -8.23 -17.19 -8.41
CA TRP A 273 -9.35 -17.67 -7.58
C TRP A 273 -10.00 -18.93 -8.14
N ASP A 274 -10.30 -18.97 -9.44
CA ASP A 274 -10.94 -20.10 -10.09
C ASP A 274 -9.99 -21.31 -10.22
N GLY A 275 -8.69 -21.09 -10.11
CA GLY A 275 -7.67 -22.15 -10.03
C GLY A 275 -7.63 -22.84 -8.65
N LEU A 276 -8.22 -22.24 -7.60
CA LEU A 276 -8.25 -22.81 -6.27
C LEU A 276 -9.41 -23.79 -6.09
N THR A 277 -9.21 -24.81 -5.25
CA THR A 277 -10.30 -25.66 -4.77
C THR A 277 -11.21 -24.89 -3.81
N GLU A 278 -12.44 -25.35 -3.60
CA GLU A 278 -13.38 -24.77 -2.63
C GLU A 278 -12.79 -24.70 -1.21
N GLU A 279 -11.99 -25.70 -0.80
CA GLU A 279 -11.29 -25.70 0.49
C GLU A 279 -10.26 -24.56 0.56
N GLN A 280 -9.47 -24.36 -0.49
CA GLN A 280 -8.46 -23.29 -0.57
C GLN A 280 -9.12 -21.90 -0.61
N GLN A 281 -10.21 -21.73 -1.36
CA GLN A 281 -11.01 -20.51 -1.37
C GLN A 281 -11.56 -20.16 0.02
N ASN A 282 -12.06 -21.16 0.75
CA ASN A 282 -12.53 -20.97 2.13
C ASN A 282 -11.39 -20.56 3.07
N ILE A 283 -10.19 -21.12 2.92
CA ILE A 283 -9.00 -20.72 3.69
C ILE A 283 -8.68 -19.25 3.44
N LEU A 284 -8.64 -18.77 2.18
CA LEU A 284 -8.36 -17.38 1.85
C LEU A 284 -9.45 -16.46 2.43
N THR A 285 -10.71 -16.87 2.39
CA THR A 285 -11.82 -16.10 2.95
C THR A 285 -11.68 -15.96 4.47
N GLU A 286 -11.48 -17.07 5.20
CA GLU A 286 -11.30 -17.05 6.65
C GLU A 286 -10.07 -16.25 7.07
N ALA A 287 -8.95 -16.40 6.35
CA ALA A 287 -7.73 -15.62 6.58
C ALA A 287 -7.95 -14.13 6.31
N GLY A 288 -8.74 -13.78 5.29
CA GLY A 288 -9.12 -12.41 4.97
C GLY A 288 -9.95 -11.75 6.07
N GLU A 289 -10.95 -12.46 6.60
CA GLU A 289 -11.74 -11.99 7.75
C GLU A 289 -10.87 -11.76 8.98
N TYR A 290 -9.92 -12.67 9.26
CA TYR A 290 -8.97 -12.53 10.35
C TYR A 290 -8.04 -11.31 10.15
N ALA A 291 -7.49 -11.11 8.95
CA ALA A 291 -6.62 -10.00 8.64
C ALA A 291 -7.37 -8.65 8.65
N SER A 292 -8.62 -8.63 8.24
CA SER A 292 -9.52 -7.46 8.32
C SER A 292 -9.75 -7.03 9.77
N GLU A 293 -10.07 -7.97 10.67
CA GLU A 293 -10.25 -7.68 12.10
C GLU A 293 -8.93 -7.25 12.76
N PHE A 294 -7.80 -7.86 12.39
CA PHE A 294 -6.47 -7.42 12.84
C PHE A 294 -6.19 -5.98 12.42
N ASN A 295 -6.46 -5.64 11.14
CA ASN A 295 -6.32 -4.29 10.62
C ASN A 295 -7.12 -3.28 11.45
N ARG A 296 -8.40 -3.60 11.72
CA ARG A 296 -9.27 -2.77 12.55
C ARG A 296 -8.69 -2.52 13.95
N GLN A 297 -8.10 -3.55 14.56
CA GLN A 297 -7.55 -3.45 15.92
C GLN A 297 -6.29 -2.61 16.00
N ILE A 298 -5.40 -2.70 15.00
CA ILE A 298 -4.11 -1.99 15.06
C ILE A 298 -4.16 -0.56 14.56
N SER A 299 -5.15 -0.20 13.73
CA SER A 299 -5.12 1.05 12.96
C SER A 299 -5.09 2.30 13.83
N GLU A 300 -5.95 2.39 14.83
CA GLU A 300 -6.01 3.57 15.71
C GLU A 300 -4.77 3.69 16.61
N GLU A 301 -4.31 2.58 17.17
CA GLU A 301 -3.11 2.58 18.03
C GLU A 301 -1.86 2.94 17.22
N SER A 302 -1.73 2.39 16.03
CA SER A 302 -0.59 2.67 15.13
C SER A 302 -0.56 4.13 14.71
N GLU A 303 -1.70 4.71 14.32
CA GLU A 303 -1.79 6.11 13.91
C GLU A 303 -1.43 7.05 15.05
N ASN A 304 -2.01 6.84 16.24
CA ASN A 304 -1.73 7.67 17.41
C ASN A 304 -0.25 7.60 17.82
N LYS A 305 0.33 6.40 17.82
CA LYS A 305 1.74 6.21 18.13
C LYS A 305 2.64 6.96 17.15
N VAL A 306 2.38 6.82 15.85
CA VAL A 306 3.18 7.50 14.81
C VAL A 306 3.03 9.01 14.91
N LEU A 307 1.84 9.53 15.19
CA LEU A 307 1.60 10.96 15.38
C LEU A 307 2.41 11.52 16.57
N ASP A 308 2.44 10.80 17.68
CA ASP A 308 3.23 11.19 18.84
C ASP A 308 4.74 11.21 18.52
N GLU A 309 5.24 10.20 17.82
CA GLU A 309 6.62 10.15 17.37
C GLU A 309 6.98 11.33 16.43
N LEU A 310 6.11 11.69 15.48
CA LEU A 310 6.30 12.84 14.59
C LEU A 310 6.36 14.16 15.37
N LYS A 311 5.50 14.33 16.38
CA LYS A 311 5.54 15.49 17.29
C LYS A 311 6.84 15.55 18.10
N GLU A 312 7.34 14.42 18.59
CA GLU A 312 8.62 14.33 19.30
C GLU A 312 9.82 14.62 18.37
N GLU A 313 9.76 14.26 17.10
CA GLU A 313 10.76 14.59 16.07
C GLU A 313 10.74 16.06 15.66
N GLY A 314 9.74 16.83 16.10
CA GLY A 314 9.64 18.27 15.84
C GLY A 314 8.97 18.60 14.50
N ILE A 315 8.19 17.68 13.93
CA ILE A 315 7.37 17.95 12.76
C ILE A 315 6.30 18.99 13.13
N ASN A 316 6.08 19.95 12.23
CA ASN A 316 5.03 20.96 12.40
C ASN A 316 3.66 20.33 12.15
N VAL A 317 2.92 20.06 13.22
CA VAL A 317 1.59 19.43 13.17
C VAL A 317 0.53 20.49 13.45
N ILE A 318 -0.35 20.72 12.46
CA ILE A 318 -1.45 21.69 12.51
C ILE A 318 -2.74 20.94 12.77
N GLU A 319 -3.37 21.19 13.91
CA GLU A 319 -4.65 20.60 14.28
C GLU A 319 -5.80 21.37 13.60
N VAL A 320 -6.76 20.66 13.01
CA VAL A 320 -7.96 21.24 12.40
C VAL A 320 -9.17 20.95 13.27
N GLU A 321 -9.58 21.95 14.07
CA GLU A 321 -10.74 21.82 14.98
C GLU A 321 -12.08 21.90 14.21
N ASP A 322 -12.19 22.77 13.21
CA ASP A 322 -13.40 22.96 12.39
C ASP A 322 -13.14 22.54 10.94
N LYS A 323 -13.75 21.43 10.55
CA LYS A 323 -13.68 20.89 9.17
C LYS A 323 -14.76 21.47 8.24
N THR A 324 -15.63 22.38 8.73
CA THR A 324 -16.70 22.96 7.92
C THR A 324 -16.18 23.70 6.68
N PRO A 325 -15.14 24.56 6.77
CA PRO A 325 -14.58 25.22 5.59
C PRO A 325 -14.03 24.22 4.55
N TRP A 326 -13.40 23.15 5.00
CA TRP A 326 -12.88 22.08 4.14
C TRP A 326 -13.99 21.37 3.38
N LYS A 327 -15.08 21.00 4.09
CA LYS A 327 -16.26 20.36 3.48
C LYS A 327 -16.92 21.25 2.44
N GLU A 328 -17.04 22.55 2.72
CA GLU A 328 -17.65 23.52 1.81
C GLU A 328 -16.78 23.72 0.56
N ALA A 329 -15.45 23.76 0.70
CA ALA A 329 -14.51 23.92 -0.42
C ALA A 329 -14.59 22.74 -1.41
N VAL A 330 -14.89 21.53 -0.95
CA VAL A 330 -14.95 20.32 -1.79
C VAL A 330 -16.37 19.84 -2.11
N LYS A 331 -17.39 20.66 -1.77
CA LYS A 331 -18.80 20.30 -1.95
C LYS A 331 -19.15 19.89 -3.38
N ASP A 332 -18.68 20.63 -4.37
CA ASP A 332 -18.98 20.37 -5.79
C ASP A 332 -18.43 19.00 -6.23
N VAL A 333 -17.23 18.63 -5.73
CA VAL A 333 -16.65 17.31 -6.06
C VAL A 333 -17.41 16.19 -5.35
N ILE A 334 -17.87 16.41 -4.10
CA ILE A 334 -18.72 15.43 -3.40
C ILE A 334 -19.98 15.18 -4.22
N GLU A 335 -20.73 16.24 -4.56
CA GLU A 335 -21.98 16.15 -5.32
C GLU A 335 -21.78 15.47 -6.70
N SER A 336 -20.74 15.86 -7.43
CA SER A 336 -20.44 15.28 -8.75
C SER A 336 -19.99 13.83 -8.69
N SER A 337 -19.26 13.43 -7.63
CA SER A 337 -18.77 12.06 -7.45
C SER A 337 -19.87 11.10 -7.03
N VAL A 338 -20.83 11.56 -6.24
CA VAL A 338 -22.04 10.78 -5.89
C VAL A 338 -22.86 10.48 -7.13
N GLY A 339 -23.12 11.49 -7.97
CA GLY A 339 -23.86 11.32 -9.23
C GLY A 339 -25.20 10.60 -9.03
N ASP A 340 -25.41 9.54 -9.81
CA ASP A 340 -26.63 8.73 -9.76
C ASP A 340 -26.69 7.77 -8.55
N ASP A 341 -25.59 7.60 -7.81
CA ASP A 341 -25.47 6.67 -6.67
C ASP A 341 -25.99 7.25 -5.34
N THR A 342 -26.81 8.32 -5.39
CA THR A 342 -27.28 9.05 -4.21
C THR A 342 -27.91 8.13 -3.16
N GLU A 343 -28.78 7.19 -3.54
CA GLU A 343 -29.45 6.27 -2.59
C GLU A 343 -28.42 5.37 -1.90
N LEU A 344 -27.44 4.87 -2.65
CA LEU A 344 -26.38 4.01 -2.15
C LEU A 344 -25.46 4.78 -1.20
N TYR A 345 -25.09 5.98 -1.58
CA TYR A 345 -24.25 6.88 -0.77
C TYR A 345 -24.94 7.27 0.55
N GLU A 346 -26.23 7.58 0.52
CA GLU A 346 -27.03 7.84 1.72
C GLU A 346 -27.08 6.63 2.68
N LYS A 347 -27.13 5.40 2.15
CA LYS A 347 -27.03 4.18 2.98
C LYS A 347 -25.70 4.14 3.73
N ILE A 348 -24.58 4.42 3.03
CA ILE A 348 -23.25 4.47 3.68
C ILE A 348 -23.23 5.54 4.76
N LEU A 349 -23.65 6.76 4.45
CA LEU A 349 -23.67 7.89 5.40
C LEU A 349 -24.49 7.62 6.68
N ASN A 350 -25.47 6.73 6.61
CA ASN A 350 -26.34 6.39 7.73
C ASN A 350 -25.85 5.19 8.58
N MET A 351 -24.68 4.63 8.28
CA MET A 351 -24.07 3.51 9.03
C MET A 351 -23.20 3.97 10.22
N LYS A 352 -23.41 5.17 10.73
CA LYS A 352 -22.64 5.79 11.84
C LYS A 352 -22.77 5.02 13.15
#